data_3d958d75462bcfde07f68b9aa1c679b4
#
_entry.id   3d958d75462bcfde07f68b9aa1c679b4
#
_cell.length_a   1.000
_cell.length_b   1.000
_cell.length_c   1.000
_cell.angle_alpha   90.00
_cell.angle_beta   90.00
_cell.angle_gamma   90.00
#
_symmetry.space_group_name_H-M   'P 1'
#
loop_
_entity.id
_entity.type
_entity.pdbx_description
1 polymer ?
#
loop_
_entity_poly.entity_id
_entity_poly.type
_entity_poly.pdbx_seq_one_letter_code
_entity_poly.pdbx_strand_id
1 'polypeptide(L)'
;MKKAINDRENLASLQSYYAEHRVLPSYARLMSLLGYASKSAVKKALERLEGAGLLDRTPDGDWSPSERFFERAIATQPVPAGMPIAADSDMHEPITIDRFLIDQPSKTILIRVKGDSMVDAGIHNGDLAVVERTSEATPGDIVVAIVDDEFTLKTLARDKDGYHLLPANANYAVIRPAGKLEIFGVMVGLVRKYS
;
A
#
# COMPACT_ATOMS: atom_id res chain seq x y z
N MET A 1 -17.82 6.54 -37.36
CA MET A 1 -16.40 6.45 -37.00
C MET A 1 -16.23 5.28 -36.02
N LYS A 2 -15.42 4.28 -36.32
CA LYS A 2 -15.05 3.25 -35.32
C LYS A 2 -14.17 3.92 -34.27
N LYS A 3 -14.62 3.97 -33.01
CA LYS A 3 -13.80 4.40 -31.88
C LYS A 3 -12.54 3.51 -31.87
N ALA A 4 -11.37 4.11 -31.85
CA ALA A 4 -10.13 3.34 -31.70
C ALA A 4 -10.23 2.50 -30.41
N ILE A 5 -9.78 1.25 -30.49
CA ILE A 5 -9.80 0.35 -29.34
C ILE A 5 -8.76 0.89 -28.37
N ASN A 6 -9.21 1.40 -27.24
CA ASN A 6 -8.33 1.93 -26.19
C ASN A 6 -8.51 1.09 -24.92
N ASP A 7 -7.72 0.02 -24.81
CA ASP A 7 -7.80 -0.88 -23.66
C ASP A 7 -7.35 -0.19 -22.36
N ARG A 8 -6.51 0.84 -22.45
CA ARG A 8 -6.11 1.66 -21.30
C ARG A 8 -7.29 2.48 -20.73
N GLU A 9 -8.11 3.09 -21.62
CA GLU A 9 -9.32 3.80 -21.20
C GLU A 9 -10.38 2.85 -20.64
N ASN A 10 -10.53 1.67 -21.25
CA ASN A 10 -11.42 0.63 -20.77
C ASN A 10 -11.03 0.19 -19.35
N LEU A 11 -9.74 -0.08 -19.12
CA LEU A 11 -9.23 -0.45 -17.80
C LEU A 11 -9.47 0.67 -16.78
N ALA A 12 -9.15 1.92 -17.11
CA ALA A 12 -9.35 3.06 -16.21
C ALA A 12 -10.83 3.21 -15.81
N SER A 13 -11.75 3.03 -16.76
CA SER A 13 -13.18 3.08 -16.51
C SER A 13 -13.64 1.95 -15.57
N LEU A 14 -13.12 0.73 -15.77
CA LEU A 14 -13.39 -0.41 -14.90
C LEU A 14 -12.83 -0.22 -13.50
N GLN A 15 -11.60 0.29 -13.40
CA GLN A 15 -10.95 0.59 -12.11
C GLN A 15 -11.73 1.64 -11.32
N SER A 16 -12.20 2.70 -11.99
CA SER A 16 -13.02 3.74 -11.36
C SER A 16 -14.35 3.18 -10.86
N TYR A 17 -15.02 2.38 -11.67
CA TYR A 17 -16.27 1.73 -11.27
C TYR A 17 -16.06 0.78 -10.09
N TYR A 18 -15.00 -0.04 -10.14
CA TYR A 18 -14.68 -0.97 -9.06
C TYR A 18 -14.30 -0.23 -7.75
N ALA A 19 -13.61 0.89 -7.84
CA ALA A 19 -13.28 1.70 -6.68
C ALA A 19 -14.52 2.17 -5.91
N GLU A 20 -15.60 2.48 -6.63
CA GLU A 20 -16.87 2.94 -6.06
C GLU A 20 -17.74 1.78 -5.57
N HIS A 21 -17.88 0.71 -6.40
CA HIS A 21 -18.90 -0.32 -6.19
C HIS A 21 -18.37 -1.64 -5.66
N ARG A 22 -17.05 -1.86 -5.66
CA ARG A 22 -16.35 -3.10 -5.21
C ARG A 22 -16.75 -4.36 -5.98
N VAL A 23 -17.33 -4.21 -7.17
CA VAL A 23 -17.73 -5.27 -8.10
C VAL A 23 -17.54 -4.79 -9.52
N LEU A 24 -17.31 -5.72 -10.47
CA LEU A 24 -17.33 -5.39 -11.89
C LEU A 24 -18.77 -5.18 -12.37
N PRO A 25 -19.02 -4.29 -13.34
CA PRO A 25 -20.36 -4.00 -13.82
C PRO A 25 -20.92 -5.15 -14.69
N SER A 26 -22.25 -5.29 -14.70
CA SER A 26 -22.93 -6.19 -15.61
C SER A 26 -22.68 -5.82 -17.09
N TYR A 27 -22.88 -6.77 -18.03
CA TYR A 27 -22.70 -6.52 -19.46
C TYR A 27 -23.52 -5.33 -19.99
N ALA A 28 -24.73 -5.14 -19.49
CA ALA A 28 -25.55 -3.97 -19.87
C ALA A 28 -24.90 -2.66 -19.42
N ARG A 29 -24.39 -2.63 -18.21
CA ARG A 29 -23.69 -1.45 -17.67
C ARG A 29 -22.34 -1.23 -18.35
N LEU A 30 -21.61 -2.31 -18.70
CA LEU A 30 -20.35 -2.26 -19.43
C LEU A 30 -20.52 -1.64 -20.83
N MET A 31 -21.61 -1.96 -21.54
CA MET A 31 -21.90 -1.33 -22.84
C MET A 31 -21.96 0.20 -22.72
N SER A 32 -22.68 0.69 -21.73
CA SER A 32 -22.82 2.13 -21.48
C SER A 32 -21.50 2.73 -20.99
N LEU A 33 -20.83 2.09 -20.01
CA LEU A 33 -19.61 2.59 -19.38
C LEU A 33 -18.46 2.71 -20.39
N LEU A 34 -18.26 1.69 -21.22
CA LEU A 34 -17.16 1.62 -22.19
C LEU A 34 -17.54 2.16 -23.58
N GLY A 35 -18.81 2.53 -23.78
CA GLY A 35 -19.29 3.08 -25.03
C GLY A 35 -19.37 2.07 -26.18
N TYR A 36 -19.61 0.78 -25.89
CA TYR A 36 -19.76 -0.25 -26.90
C TYR A 36 -21.24 -0.49 -27.28
N ALA A 37 -21.46 -0.72 -28.57
CA ALA A 37 -22.81 -0.92 -29.13
C ALA A 37 -23.36 -2.35 -28.93
N SER A 38 -22.53 -3.32 -28.51
CA SER A 38 -22.97 -4.72 -28.37
C SER A 38 -22.24 -5.45 -27.25
N LYS A 39 -22.90 -6.46 -26.69
CA LYS A 39 -22.31 -7.37 -25.69
C LYS A 39 -21.09 -8.12 -26.23
N SER A 40 -21.08 -8.48 -27.52
CA SER A 40 -19.94 -9.16 -28.14
C SER A 40 -18.71 -8.26 -28.25
N ALA A 41 -18.88 -6.95 -28.46
CA ALA A 41 -17.79 -5.99 -28.46
C ALA A 41 -17.22 -5.80 -27.04
N VAL A 42 -18.07 -5.73 -26.02
CA VAL A 42 -17.67 -5.73 -24.61
C VAL A 42 -16.88 -7.00 -24.29
N LYS A 43 -17.42 -8.19 -24.63
CA LYS A 43 -16.75 -9.46 -24.38
C LYS A 43 -15.31 -9.46 -24.94
N LYS A 44 -15.15 -9.05 -26.21
CA LYS A 44 -13.83 -8.96 -26.86
C LYS A 44 -12.89 -7.97 -26.14
N ALA A 45 -13.40 -6.86 -25.60
CA ALA A 45 -12.60 -5.93 -24.81
C ALA A 45 -12.13 -6.56 -23.50
N LEU A 46 -13.01 -7.26 -22.79
CA LEU A 46 -12.67 -7.95 -21.54
C LEU A 46 -11.69 -9.11 -21.79
N GLU A 47 -11.85 -9.88 -22.88
CA GLU A 47 -10.91 -10.93 -23.28
C GLU A 47 -9.50 -10.41 -23.58
N ARG A 48 -9.38 -9.18 -24.12
CA ARG A 48 -8.06 -8.55 -24.29
C ARG A 48 -7.46 -8.13 -22.95
N LEU A 49 -8.26 -7.62 -22.02
CA LEU A 49 -7.79 -7.30 -20.66
C LEU A 49 -7.40 -8.56 -19.88
N GLU A 50 -8.13 -9.67 -20.07
CA GLU A 50 -7.77 -10.99 -19.56
C GLU A 50 -6.43 -11.46 -20.13
N GLY A 51 -6.26 -11.40 -21.47
CA GLY A 51 -5.01 -11.74 -22.14
C GLY A 51 -3.83 -10.88 -21.73
N ALA A 52 -4.06 -9.66 -21.25
CA ALA A 52 -3.07 -8.78 -20.64
C ALA A 52 -2.84 -9.07 -19.14
N GLY A 53 -3.56 -10.04 -18.56
CA GLY A 53 -3.46 -10.40 -17.14
C GLY A 53 -4.08 -9.38 -16.18
N LEU A 54 -4.99 -8.52 -16.67
CA LEU A 54 -5.65 -7.47 -15.87
C LEU A 54 -7.00 -7.92 -15.31
N LEU A 55 -7.60 -8.94 -15.92
CA LEU A 55 -8.82 -9.59 -15.48
C LEU A 55 -8.63 -11.12 -15.49
N ASP A 56 -9.36 -11.79 -14.62
CA ASP A 56 -9.44 -13.24 -14.53
C ASP A 56 -10.88 -13.75 -14.78
N ARG A 57 -10.99 -15.05 -15.01
CA ARG A 57 -12.29 -15.77 -15.02
C ARG A 57 -12.50 -16.45 -13.69
N THR A 58 -13.68 -16.25 -13.11
CA THR A 58 -14.12 -17.08 -11.99
C THR A 58 -14.47 -18.50 -12.47
N PRO A 59 -14.54 -19.51 -11.58
CA PRO A 59 -15.01 -20.85 -11.93
C PRO A 59 -16.39 -20.87 -12.61
N ASP A 60 -17.26 -19.91 -12.29
CA ASP A 60 -18.60 -19.77 -12.88
C ASP A 60 -18.60 -19.02 -14.22
N GLY A 61 -17.40 -18.60 -14.68
CA GLY A 61 -17.22 -17.93 -15.97
C GLY A 61 -17.47 -16.42 -15.94
N ASP A 62 -17.66 -15.83 -14.77
CA ASP A 62 -17.76 -14.40 -14.59
C ASP A 62 -16.37 -13.72 -14.62
N TRP A 63 -16.34 -12.42 -14.79
CA TRP A 63 -15.14 -11.63 -14.75
C TRP A 63 -14.81 -11.17 -13.33
N SER A 64 -13.53 -11.25 -12.96
CA SER A 64 -12.99 -10.69 -11.72
C SER A 64 -11.73 -9.88 -11.98
N PRO A 65 -11.43 -8.88 -11.16
CA PRO A 65 -10.12 -8.23 -11.18
C PRO A 65 -9.01 -9.23 -10.83
N SER A 66 -7.93 -9.22 -11.60
CA SER A 66 -6.68 -9.89 -11.22
C SER A 66 -5.88 -9.03 -10.24
N GLU A 67 -4.76 -9.53 -9.74
CA GLU A 67 -3.82 -8.73 -8.94
C GLU A 67 -3.33 -7.50 -9.73
N ARG A 68 -3.00 -7.67 -11.02
CA ARG A 68 -2.52 -6.62 -11.90
C ARG A 68 -3.55 -5.51 -12.20
N PHE A 69 -4.82 -5.76 -11.99
CA PHE A 69 -5.87 -4.73 -12.09
C PHE A 69 -5.63 -3.58 -11.12
N PHE A 70 -4.98 -3.82 -9.99
CA PHE A 70 -4.69 -2.82 -8.96
C PHE A 70 -3.30 -2.19 -9.09
N GLU A 71 -2.51 -2.60 -10.08
CA GLU A 71 -1.21 -2.00 -10.36
C GLU A 71 -1.30 -0.50 -10.66
N ARG A 72 -0.27 0.22 -10.24
CA ARG A 72 -0.08 1.65 -10.56
C ARG A 72 1.30 1.84 -11.16
N ALA A 73 1.34 2.58 -12.25
CA ALA A 73 2.59 2.90 -12.92
C ALA A 73 3.45 3.83 -12.06
N ILE A 74 4.74 3.57 -12.01
CA ILE A 74 5.73 4.44 -11.37
C ILE A 74 6.32 5.36 -12.42
N ALA A 75 6.46 6.66 -12.11
CA ALA A 75 7.17 7.58 -12.96
C ALA A 75 8.67 7.22 -13.00
N THR A 76 9.28 7.24 -14.20
CA THR A 76 10.69 6.90 -14.39
C THR A 76 11.62 7.88 -13.70
N GLN A 77 11.30 9.17 -13.81
CA GLN A 77 12.09 10.21 -13.17
C GLN A 77 11.54 10.57 -11.79
N PRO A 78 12.42 10.65 -10.78
CA PRO A 78 12.03 11.19 -9.48
C PRO A 78 11.63 12.66 -9.64
N VAL A 79 10.53 13.05 -9.00
CA VAL A 79 10.12 14.45 -8.92
C VAL A 79 10.91 15.11 -7.78
N PRO A 80 11.78 16.10 -8.06
CA PRO A 80 12.53 16.76 -7.00
C PRO A 80 11.59 17.58 -6.12
N ALA A 81 11.77 17.48 -4.81
CA ALA A 81 11.07 18.30 -3.83
C ALA A 81 11.63 19.74 -3.72
N GLY A 82 12.57 20.09 -4.58
CA GLY A 82 13.21 21.41 -4.65
C GLY A 82 12.89 22.13 -5.97
N MET A 83 13.94 22.50 -6.74
CA MET A 83 13.74 23.21 -8.02
C MET A 83 13.11 22.31 -9.09
N PRO A 84 12.19 22.86 -9.91
CA PRO A 84 11.56 22.12 -11.00
C PRO A 84 12.59 21.62 -12.03
N ILE A 85 12.35 20.43 -12.58
CA ILE A 85 13.08 19.88 -13.74
C ILE A 85 12.11 19.63 -14.89
N ALA A 86 12.64 19.41 -16.10
CA ALA A 86 11.82 19.04 -17.26
C ALA A 86 11.08 17.73 -16.98
N ALA A 87 9.78 17.70 -17.32
CA ALA A 87 8.96 16.51 -17.19
C ALA A 87 9.30 15.48 -18.28
N ASP A 88 9.50 14.24 -17.88
CA ASP A 88 9.54 13.09 -18.77
C ASP A 88 8.31 12.21 -18.53
N SER A 89 7.80 11.61 -19.60
CA SER A 89 6.58 10.81 -19.56
C SER A 89 6.83 9.31 -19.48
N ASP A 90 8.08 8.89 -19.39
CA ASP A 90 8.42 7.48 -19.31
C ASP A 90 7.95 6.89 -17.97
N MET A 91 7.51 5.65 -18.01
CA MET A 91 6.91 4.95 -16.86
C MET A 91 7.64 3.63 -16.64
N HIS A 92 7.99 3.36 -15.38
CA HIS A 92 8.53 2.06 -14.98
C HIS A 92 7.45 0.97 -14.94
N GLU A 93 7.90 -0.26 -14.68
CA GLU A 93 6.99 -1.37 -14.42
C GLU A 93 6.00 -1.01 -13.30
N PRO A 94 4.72 -1.34 -13.51
CA PRO A 94 3.70 -1.02 -12.53
C PRO A 94 3.82 -1.91 -11.29
N ILE A 95 3.42 -1.35 -10.14
CA ILE A 95 3.38 -2.06 -8.85
C ILE A 95 2.01 -1.98 -8.23
N THR A 96 1.68 -2.91 -7.34
CA THR A 96 0.62 -2.71 -6.35
C THR A 96 1.23 -2.16 -5.06
N ILE A 97 0.54 -1.23 -4.40
CA ILE A 97 1.01 -0.64 -3.14
C ILE A 97 1.10 -1.71 -2.05
N ASP A 98 0.16 -2.64 -2.03
CA ASP A 98 0.14 -3.76 -1.09
C ASP A 98 1.40 -4.62 -1.22
N ARG A 99 1.72 -5.08 -2.42
CA ARG A 99 2.93 -5.88 -2.70
C ARG A 99 4.23 -5.11 -2.44
N PHE A 100 4.22 -3.79 -2.63
CA PHE A 100 5.40 -2.96 -2.35
C PHE A 100 5.69 -2.81 -0.85
N LEU A 101 4.65 -2.83 -0.02
CA LEU A 101 4.76 -2.60 1.42
C LEU A 101 4.79 -3.88 2.26
N ILE A 102 4.30 -5.00 1.72
CA ILE A 102 4.01 -6.21 2.49
C ILE A 102 4.67 -7.42 1.83
N ASP A 103 5.78 -7.87 2.41
CA ASP A 103 6.48 -9.08 1.96
C ASP A 103 5.86 -10.34 2.56
N GLN A 104 5.34 -10.28 3.79
CA GLN A 104 4.77 -11.40 4.52
C GLN A 104 3.33 -11.12 4.97
N PRO A 105 2.31 -11.25 4.09
CA PRO A 105 0.93 -10.85 4.41
C PRO A 105 0.34 -11.52 5.64
N SER A 106 0.67 -12.79 5.89
CA SER A 106 0.17 -13.54 7.05
C SER A 106 0.73 -13.06 8.39
N LYS A 107 1.84 -12.33 8.37
CA LYS A 107 2.49 -11.79 9.56
C LYS A 107 2.35 -10.27 9.68
N THR A 108 1.85 -9.60 8.65
CA THR A 108 1.78 -8.15 8.61
C THR A 108 0.44 -7.65 9.15
N ILE A 109 0.50 -6.62 9.98
CA ILE A 109 -0.68 -5.89 10.47
C ILE A 109 -0.48 -4.39 10.29
N LEU A 110 -1.60 -3.67 10.24
CA LEU A 110 -1.60 -2.21 10.20
C LEU A 110 -1.98 -1.66 11.56
N ILE A 111 -1.13 -0.78 12.11
CA ILE A 111 -1.34 -0.16 13.42
C ILE A 111 -1.49 1.35 13.24
N ARG A 112 -2.58 1.91 13.77
CA ARG A 112 -2.77 3.36 13.77
C ARG A 112 -1.90 4.00 14.85
N VAL A 113 -1.04 4.92 14.44
CA VAL A 113 -0.17 5.68 15.34
C VAL A 113 -0.99 6.70 16.13
N LYS A 114 -0.74 6.77 17.43
CA LYS A 114 -1.30 7.78 18.33
C LYS A 114 -0.17 8.50 19.05
N GLY A 115 -0.24 9.83 19.07
CA GLY A 115 0.78 10.67 19.70
C GLY A 115 1.88 11.12 18.72
N ASP A 116 2.90 11.78 19.24
CA ASP A 116 3.95 12.48 18.51
C ASP A 116 5.37 12.09 18.94
N SER A 117 5.50 11.02 19.72
CA SER A 117 6.81 10.59 20.27
C SER A 117 7.83 10.14 19.21
N MET A 118 7.40 9.99 17.95
CA MET A 118 8.25 9.58 16.81
C MET A 118 8.22 10.60 15.67
N VAL A 119 7.86 11.86 15.96
CA VAL A 119 7.68 12.89 14.93
C VAL A 119 8.98 13.24 14.20
N ASP A 120 10.12 13.23 14.86
CA ASP A 120 11.43 13.50 14.27
C ASP A 120 11.91 12.34 13.37
N ALA A 121 11.29 11.15 13.48
CA ALA A 121 11.43 10.06 12.53
C ALA A 121 10.39 10.13 11.38
N GLY A 122 9.64 11.23 11.27
CA GLY A 122 8.62 11.42 10.24
C GLY A 122 7.32 10.68 10.47
N ILE A 123 7.12 10.08 11.66
CA ILE A 123 5.91 9.34 12.03
C ILE A 123 5.00 10.24 12.85
N HIS A 124 3.78 10.47 12.35
CA HIS A 124 2.85 11.42 12.96
C HIS A 124 1.58 10.73 13.47
N ASN A 125 0.89 11.42 14.35
CA ASN A 125 -0.41 10.98 14.82
C ASN A 125 -1.39 10.75 13.67
N GLY A 126 -2.05 9.58 13.66
CA GLY A 126 -3.01 9.19 12.62
C GLY A 126 -2.42 8.36 11.48
N ASP A 127 -1.10 8.27 11.34
CA ASP A 127 -0.45 7.38 10.37
C ASP A 127 -0.85 5.93 10.57
N LEU A 128 -0.70 5.13 9.52
CA LEU A 128 -0.78 3.68 9.58
C LEU A 128 0.63 3.10 9.47
N ALA A 129 1.17 2.57 10.55
CA ALA A 129 2.39 1.80 10.54
C ALA A 129 2.11 0.40 9.98
N VAL A 130 2.89 -0.02 8.97
CA VAL A 130 2.91 -1.39 8.46
C VAL A 130 3.89 -2.17 9.32
N VAL A 131 3.43 -3.14 10.09
CA VAL A 131 4.22 -3.85 11.11
C VAL A 131 4.24 -5.33 10.80
N GLU A 132 5.43 -5.88 10.62
CA GLU A 132 5.63 -7.31 10.54
C GLU A 132 5.77 -7.89 11.95
N ARG A 133 4.91 -8.84 12.30
CA ARG A 133 4.94 -9.53 13.60
C ARG A 133 6.13 -10.44 13.67
N THR A 134 7.10 -10.05 14.45
CA THR A 134 8.33 -10.82 14.72
C THR A 134 8.89 -10.41 16.08
N SER A 135 9.54 -11.36 16.75
CA SER A 135 10.35 -11.07 17.94
C SER A 135 11.82 -10.75 17.61
N GLU A 136 12.20 -10.93 16.33
CA GLU A 136 13.56 -10.66 15.85
C GLU A 136 13.64 -9.21 15.39
N ALA A 137 14.29 -8.39 16.20
CA ALA A 137 14.55 -6.98 15.90
C ALA A 137 16.01 -6.65 16.26
N THR A 138 16.59 -5.74 15.49
CA THR A 138 17.96 -5.27 15.67
C THR A 138 17.98 -3.80 16.14
N PRO A 139 19.01 -3.37 16.89
CA PRO A 139 19.19 -1.97 17.22
C PRO A 139 19.17 -1.08 15.96
N GLY A 140 18.33 -0.04 15.97
CA GLY A 140 18.03 0.83 14.84
C GLY A 140 16.64 0.60 14.25
N ASP A 141 16.04 -0.58 14.44
CA ASP A 141 14.69 -0.85 13.97
C ASP A 141 13.65 0.00 14.74
N ILE A 142 12.63 0.44 14.03
CA ILE A 142 11.44 1.01 14.66
C ILE A 142 10.51 -0.15 14.99
N VAL A 143 10.26 -0.34 16.27
CA VAL A 143 9.52 -1.49 16.79
C VAL A 143 8.24 -1.09 17.47
N VAL A 144 7.23 -1.96 17.37
CA VAL A 144 6.14 -2.00 18.31
C VAL A 144 6.56 -2.91 19.44
N ALA A 145 6.68 -2.34 20.61
CA ALA A 145 7.10 -3.07 21.82
C ALA A 145 6.00 -3.07 22.87
N ILE A 146 6.03 -4.08 23.74
CA ILE A 146 5.21 -4.15 24.94
C ILE A 146 6.14 -3.93 26.14
N VAL A 147 5.86 -2.88 26.89
CA VAL A 147 6.56 -2.51 28.12
C VAL A 147 5.52 -2.40 29.22
N ASP A 148 5.68 -3.19 30.28
CA ASP A 148 4.75 -3.19 31.41
C ASP A 148 3.27 -3.31 30.97
N ASP A 149 3.00 -4.25 30.04
CA ASP A 149 1.70 -4.54 29.42
C ASP A 149 1.13 -3.42 28.51
N GLU A 150 1.89 -2.36 28.20
CA GLU A 150 1.47 -1.28 27.30
C GLU A 150 2.23 -1.32 25.97
N PHE A 151 1.49 -1.09 24.87
CA PHE A 151 2.07 -0.95 23.55
C PHE A 151 2.73 0.42 23.33
N THR A 152 3.91 0.41 22.74
CA THR A 152 4.59 1.65 22.32
C THR A 152 5.32 1.46 20.99
N LEU A 153 5.44 2.53 20.20
CA LEU A 153 6.24 2.59 18.97
C LEU A 153 7.49 3.43 19.24
N LYS A 154 8.68 2.83 19.14
CA LYS A 154 9.96 3.47 19.43
C LYS A 154 11.06 2.87 18.56
N THR A 155 12.21 3.53 18.51
CA THR A 155 13.42 2.92 17.94
C THR A 155 14.07 2.02 18.99
N LEU A 156 14.32 0.76 18.63
CA LEU A 156 15.07 -0.16 19.47
C LEU A 156 16.55 0.25 19.51
N ALA A 157 17.12 0.31 20.69
CA ALA A 157 18.54 0.58 20.87
C ALA A 157 19.13 -0.37 21.90
N ARG A 158 20.47 -0.48 21.90
CA ARG A 158 21.21 -1.30 22.84
C ARG A 158 22.49 -0.58 23.25
N ASP A 159 22.78 -0.58 24.53
CA ASP A 159 24.04 -0.13 25.10
C ASP A 159 24.60 -1.19 26.07
N LYS A 160 25.59 -0.82 26.89
CA LYS A 160 26.22 -1.70 27.91
C LYS A 160 25.23 -2.19 28.98
N ASP A 161 24.15 -1.42 29.21
CA ASP A 161 23.14 -1.72 30.22
C ASP A 161 21.95 -2.54 29.64
N GLY A 162 21.96 -2.83 28.31
CA GLY A 162 20.99 -3.67 27.64
C GLY A 162 20.13 -2.95 26.60
N TYR A 163 19.01 -3.58 26.24
CA TYR A 163 18.07 -3.01 25.29
C TYR A 163 17.23 -1.90 25.94
N HIS A 164 16.98 -0.87 25.17
CA HIS A 164 16.11 0.25 25.55
C HIS A 164 15.41 0.83 24.32
N LEU A 165 14.40 1.67 24.54
CA LEU A 165 13.57 2.24 23.50
C LEU A 165 13.75 3.74 23.43
N LEU A 166 14.12 4.24 22.24
CA LEU A 166 14.37 5.65 21.98
C LEU A 166 13.15 6.30 21.32
N PRO A 167 12.61 7.37 21.89
CA PRO A 167 11.69 8.23 21.16
C PRO A 167 12.45 9.03 20.09
N ALA A 168 11.76 9.43 19.04
CA ALA A 168 12.22 10.43 18.06
C ALA A 168 11.43 11.73 18.28
N ASN A 169 11.55 12.27 19.49
CA ASN A 169 11.04 13.57 19.92
C ASN A 169 11.68 13.91 21.28
N ALA A 170 12.34 15.05 21.33
CA ALA A 170 13.08 15.50 22.52
C ALA A 170 12.22 15.69 23.79
N ASN A 171 10.90 15.80 23.64
CA ASN A 171 9.98 15.96 24.76
C ASN A 171 9.70 14.64 25.51
N TYR A 172 10.20 13.51 25.01
CA TYR A 172 9.96 12.18 25.55
C TYR A 172 11.24 11.59 26.10
N ALA A 173 11.14 10.94 27.26
CA ALA A 173 12.28 10.24 27.86
C ALA A 173 12.55 8.89 27.18
N VAL A 174 13.79 8.47 27.22
CA VAL A 174 14.21 7.12 26.86
C VAL A 174 13.54 6.12 27.81
N ILE A 175 12.94 5.06 27.26
CA ILE A 175 12.33 4.01 28.06
C ILE A 175 13.37 2.89 28.27
N ARG A 176 13.79 2.72 29.51
CA ARG A 176 14.62 1.59 29.97
C ARG A 176 13.72 0.65 30.77
N PRO A 177 13.37 -0.52 30.20
CA PRO A 177 12.48 -1.44 30.87
C PRO A 177 13.09 -1.89 32.22
N ALA A 178 12.35 -1.73 33.30
CA ALA A 178 12.75 -2.24 34.60
C ALA A 178 12.48 -3.75 34.74
N GLY A 179 11.64 -4.29 33.86
CA GLY A 179 11.21 -5.67 33.78
C GLY A 179 11.33 -6.25 32.39
N LYS A 180 10.24 -6.79 31.85
CA LYS A 180 10.19 -7.44 30.54
C LYS A 180 9.99 -6.43 29.41
N LEU A 181 10.90 -6.45 28.44
CA LEU A 181 10.70 -5.87 27.12
C LEU A 181 10.30 -6.98 26.15
N GLU A 182 9.18 -6.86 25.52
CA GLU A 182 8.74 -7.78 24.47
C GLU A 182 8.58 -7.03 23.15
N ILE A 183 9.20 -7.55 22.10
CA ILE A 183 9.01 -7.00 20.75
C ILE A 183 7.80 -7.71 20.13
N PHE A 184 6.79 -6.92 19.83
CA PHE A 184 5.59 -7.40 19.15
C PHE A 184 5.78 -7.49 17.63
N GLY A 185 6.56 -6.55 17.06
CA GLY A 185 6.87 -6.53 15.63
C GLY A 185 7.75 -5.34 15.24
N VAL A 186 8.25 -5.41 14.01
CA VAL A 186 9.10 -4.40 13.38
C VAL A 186 8.28 -3.62 12.37
N MET A 187 8.40 -2.30 12.38
CA MET A 187 7.79 -1.43 11.39
C MET A 187 8.59 -1.52 10.08
N VAL A 188 7.93 -1.97 9.02
CA VAL A 188 8.53 -2.13 7.67
C VAL A 188 8.07 -1.05 6.68
N GLY A 189 7.04 -0.31 7.02
CA GLY A 189 6.52 0.75 6.15
C GLY A 189 5.56 1.71 6.88
N LEU A 190 5.22 2.80 6.20
CA LEU A 190 4.29 3.81 6.71
C LEU A 190 3.34 4.24 5.60
N VAL A 191 2.05 4.36 5.94
CA VAL A 191 1.03 4.87 5.03
C VAL A 191 0.41 6.12 5.63
N ARG A 192 0.48 7.23 4.89
CA ARG A 192 -0.18 8.49 5.21
C ARG A 192 -1.02 8.95 4.02
N LYS A 193 -2.27 9.27 4.28
CA LYS A 193 -3.15 9.86 3.28
C LYS A 193 -3.22 11.37 3.52
N TYR A 194 -2.96 12.13 2.48
CA TYR A 194 -3.21 13.57 2.47
C TYR A 194 -4.59 13.82 1.87
N SER A 195 -5.37 14.68 2.48
CA SER A 195 -6.73 15.10 2.03
C SER A 195 -6.63 16.28 1.09
#